data_849028eb945f4b6c5e7fc7d4b76bd1fc
#
_entry.id   849028eb945f4b6c5e7fc7d4b76bd1fc
#
_cell.length_a   1.000
_cell.length_b   1.000
_cell.length_c   1.000
_cell.angle_alpha   90.00
_cell.angle_beta   90.00
_cell.angle_gamma   90.00
#
_symmetry.space_group_name_H-M   'P 1'
#
loop_
_entity.id
_entity.type
_entity.pdbx_description
1 polymer ?
#
loop_
_entity_poly.entity_id
_entity_poly.type
_entity_poly.pdbx_seq_one_letter_code
_entity_poly.pdbx_strand_id
1 'polypeptide(L)'
;MVVTLEEAKLYLKVDGDEDNTLISDCINAAEELCEDILRFPVSEFLEVPETVKQAVLYAIGNLYEQRETLDMKAMIDLLKRLLFAYRKDGW
;
A
#
# COMPACT_ATOMS: atom_id res chain seq x y z
N MET A 1 10.88 -1.10 3.24
CA MET A 1 9.76 -0.21 2.87
C MET A 1 9.70 -0.06 1.36
N VAL A 2 8.57 -0.42 0.78
CA VAL A 2 8.38 -0.35 -0.69
C VAL A 2 8.23 1.08 -1.17
N VAL A 3 7.56 1.91 -0.37
CA VAL A 3 7.27 3.31 -0.69
C VAL A 3 7.88 4.18 0.40
N THR A 4 8.67 5.16 0.00
CA THR A 4 9.25 6.11 0.96
C THR A 4 8.22 7.17 1.35
N LEU A 5 8.50 7.89 2.43
CA LEU A 5 7.64 8.99 2.86
C LEU A 5 7.53 10.05 1.74
N GLU A 6 8.66 10.38 1.10
CA GLU A 6 8.66 11.36 0.01
C GLU A 6 7.80 10.90 -1.16
N GLU A 7 7.89 9.62 -1.53
CA GLU A 7 7.08 9.08 -2.62
C GLU A 7 5.58 9.15 -2.28
N ALA A 8 5.23 8.79 -1.05
CA ALA A 8 3.84 8.84 -0.61
C ALA A 8 3.32 10.27 -0.62
N LYS A 9 4.10 11.22 -0.11
CA LYS A 9 3.71 12.63 -0.09
C LYS A 9 3.52 13.18 -1.50
N LEU A 10 4.39 12.80 -2.42
CA LEU A 10 4.26 13.21 -3.81
C LEU A 10 2.98 12.64 -4.43
N TYR A 11 2.71 11.37 -4.20
CA TYR A 11 1.50 10.72 -4.69
C TYR A 11 0.24 11.40 -4.13
N LEU A 12 0.25 11.72 -2.84
CA LEU A 12 -0.87 12.34 -2.15
C LEU A 12 -0.98 13.85 -2.38
N LYS A 13 0.05 14.46 -2.98
CA LYS A 13 0.14 15.90 -3.21
C LYS A 13 0.15 16.69 -1.91
N VAL A 14 0.91 16.19 -0.94
CA VAL A 14 1.07 16.83 0.37
C VAL A 14 2.45 17.50 0.42
N ASP A 15 2.47 18.80 0.66
CA ASP A 15 3.72 19.58 0.67
C ASP A 15 4.30 19.81 2.05
N GLY A 16 3.46 19.88 3.08
CA GLY A 16 3.89 20.18 4.44
C GLY A 16 4.31 18.94 5.21
N ASP A 17 4.81 19.15 6.42
CA ASP A 17 5.27 18.07 7.30
C ASP A 17 4.30 17.72 8.43
N GLU A 18 3.14 18.34 8.43
CA GLU A 18 2.15 18.20 9.51
C GLU A 18 1.63 16.77 9.64
N ASP A 19 1.48 16.07 8.52
CA ASP A 19 0.92 14.73 8.51
C ASP A 19 1.97 13.64 8.32
N ASN A 20 3.26 13.95 8.48
CA ASN A 20 4.33 12.97 8.24
C ASN A 20 4.13 11.68 9.04
N THR A 21 3.80 11.79 10.32
CA THR A 21 3.58 10.60 11.16
C THR A 21 2.37 9.82 10.68
N LEU A 22 1.28 10.51 10.36
CA LEU A 22 0.07 9.86 9.86
C LEU A 22 0.34 9.15 8.53
N ILE A 23 1.06 9.81 7.63
CA ILE A 23 1.39 9.22 6.33
C ILE A 23 2.29 7.99 6.51
N SER A 24 3.26 8.08 7.42
CA SER A 24 4.12 6.93 7.73
C SER A 24 3.30 5.74 8.25
N ASP A 25 2.34 6.01 9.10
CA ASP A 25 1.44 4.97 9.61
C ASP A 25 0.62 4.35 8.48
N CYS A 26 0.15 5.17 7.54
CA CYS A 26 -0.59 4.69 6.37
C CYS A 26 0.29 3.81 5.48
N ILE A 27 1.57 4.18 5.31
CA ILE A 27 2.51 3.36 4.54
C ILE A 27 2.65 1.99 5.18
N ASN A 28 2.87 1.95 6.49
CA ASN A 28 3.04 0.69 7.21
C ASN A 28 1.79 -0.18 7.12
N ALA A 29 0.62 0.43 7.31
CA ALA A 29 -0.65 -0.31 7.21
C ALA A 29 -0.90 -0.82 5.79
N ALA A 30 -0.59 -0.02 4.78
CA ALA A 30 -0.77 -0.41 3.39
C ALA A 30 0.14 -1.57 3.02
N GLU A 31 1.40 -1.52 3.44
CA GLU A 31 2.33 -2.62 3.19
C GLU A 31 1.87 -3.90 3.87
N GLU A 32 1.40 -3.79 5.11
CA GLU A 32 0.90 -4.94 5.85
C GLU A 32 -0.30 -5.58 5.15
N LEU A 33 -1.26 -4.77 4.67
CA LEU A 33 -2.40 -5.28 3.91
C LEU A 33 -1.96 -6.01 2.65
N CYS A 34 -1.00 -5.44 1.92
CA CYS A 34 -0.49 -6.06 0.70
C CYS A 34 0.25 -7.36 1.01
N GLU A 35 1.03 -7.39 2.09
CA GLU A 35 1.75 -8.60 2.49
C GLU A 35 0.80 -9.72 2.91
N ASP A 36 -0.32 -9.37 3.55
CA ASP A 36 -1.34 -10.37 3.90
C ASP A 36 -1.92 -11.02 2.64
N ILE A 37 -2.12 -10.25 1.59
CA ILE A 37 -2.64 -10.76 0.32
C ILE A 37 -1.57 -11.59 -0.41
N LEU A 38 -0.33 -11.09 -0.42
CA LEU A 38 0.79 -11.76 -1.10
C LEU A 38 1.20 -13.06 -0.40
N ARG A 39 1.01 -13.13 0.92
CA ARG A 39 1.38 -14.27 1.76
C ARG A 39 2.88 -14.38 1.98
N PHE A 40 3.62 -13.29 1.76
CA PHE A 40 5.05 -13.19 2.08
C PHE A 40 5.44 -11.72 2.20
N PRO A 41 6.53 -11.41 2.93
CA PRO A 41 6.97 -10.02 3.08
C PRO A 41 7.48 -9.43 1.77
N VAL A 42 7.22 -8.15 1.55
CA VAL A 42 7.70 -7.47 0.34
C VAL A 42 9.22 -7.47 0.24
N SER A 43 9.92 -7.61 1.37
CA SER A 43 11.38 -7.69 1.39
C SER A 43 11.93 -8.92 0.68
N GLU A 44 11.09 -9.93 0.40
CA GLU A 44 11.52 -11.11 -0.34
C GLU A 44 11.63 -10.88 -1.84
N PHE A 45 11.06 -9.80 -2.36
CA PHE A 45 11.29 -9.44 -3.77
C PHE A 45 12.73 -8.99 -3.96
N LEU A 46 13.40 -9.51 -4.97
CA LEU A 46 14.71 -8.99 -5.36
C LEU A 46 14.56 -7.57 -5.89
N GLU A 47 13.53 -7.36 -6.67
CA GLU A 47 13.15 -6.06 -7.18
C GLU A 47 11.64 -5.98 -7.13
N VAL A 48 11.09 -5.01 -6.40
CA VAL A 48 9.65 -4.89 -6.22
C VAL A 48 9.00 -4.54 -7.56
N PRO A 49 8.06 -5.37 -8.04
CA PRO A 49 7.35 -5.06 -9.29
C PRO A 49 6.59 -3.73 -9.18
N GLU A 50 6.50 -3.00 -10.28
CA GLU A 50 5.80 -1.72 -10.30
C GLU A 50 4.33 -1.89 -9.90
N THR A 51 3.70 -2.97 -10.30
CA THR A 51 2.30 -3.24 -9.94
C THR A 51 2.13 -3.37 -8.43
N VAL A 52 3.09 -4.00 -7.75
CA VAL A 52 3.06 -4.12 -6.28
C VAL A 52 3.21 -2.74 -5.65
N LYS A 53 4.12 -1.93 -6.17
CA LYS A 53 4.32 -0.56 -5.67
C LYS A 53 3.04 0.27 -5.86
N GLN A 54 2.40 0.16 -7.02
CA GLN A 54 1.15 0.87 -7.28
C GLN A 54 0.02 0.40 -6.35
N ALA A 55 -0.01 -0.89 -6.04
CA ALA A 55 -1.00 -1.41 -5.08
C ALA A 55 -0.81 -0.78 -3.71
N VAL A 56 0.44 -0.69 -3.24
CA VAL A 56 0.75 -0.06 -1.96
C VAL A 56 0.33 1.42 -1.97
N LEU A 57 0.68 2.15 -3.04
CA LEU A 57 0.29 3.56 -3.17
C LEU A 57 -1.23 3.74 -3.17
N TYR A 58 -1.95 2.87 -3.88
CA TYR A 58 -3.40 2.91 -3.90
C TYR A 58 -3.97 2.73 -2.49
N ALA A 59 -3.45 1.76 -1.74
CA ALA A 59 -3.89 1.53 -0.37
C ALA A 59 -3.59 2.74 0.52
N ILE A 60 -2.40 3.34 0.37
CA ILE A 60 -2.03 4.54 1.12
C ILE A 60 -3.04 5.66 0.86
N GLY A 61 -3.36 5.89 -0.41
CA GLY A 61 -4.30 6.94 -0.78
C GLY A 61 -5.67 6.74 -0.14
N ASN A 62 -6.18 5.51 -0.17
CA ASN A 62 -7.46 5.20 0.45
C ASN A 62 -7.42 5.40 1.97
N LEU A 63 -6.36 4.91 2.62
CA LEU A 63 -6.24 5.04 4.07
C LEU A 63 -6.09 6.49 4.52
N TYR A 64 -5.37 7.29 3.72
CA TYR A 64 -5.14 8.69 4.07
C TYR A 64 -6.35 9.58 3.76
N GLU A 65 -6.93 9.43 2.57
CA GLU A 65 -7.94 10.38 2.08
C GLU A 65 -9.38 10.02 2.48
N GLN A 66 -9.65 8.74 2.75
CA GLN A 66 -11.01 8.25 2.97
C GLN A 66 -11.18 7.56 4.31
N ARG A 67 -10.48 8.02 5.33
CA ARG A 67 -10.46 7.37 6.65
C ARG A 67 -11.84 7.10 7.25
N GLU A 68 -12.76 8.02 7.07
CA GLU A 68 -14.10 7.93 7.67
C GLU A 68 -15.10 7.20 6.77
N THR A 69 -14.88 7.24 5.47
CA THR A 69 -15.81 6.68 4.48
C THR A 69 -15.22 5.50 3.72
N LEU A 70 -14.09 4.97 4.19
CA LEU A 70 -13.36 3.92 3.50
C LEU A 70 -14.20 2.65 3.34
N ASP A 71 -14.35 2.21 2.09
CA ASP A 71 -14.91 0.91 1.78
C ASP A 71 -13.77 -0.10 1.77
N MET A 72 -13.53 -0.71 2.91
CA MET A 72 -12.41 -1.65 3.08
C MET A 72 -12.54 -2.84 2.14
N LYS A 73 -13.76 -3.34 1.95
CA LYS A 73 -13.99 -4.48 1.08
C LYS A 73 -13.63 -4.17 -0.37
N ALA A 74 -14.07 -3.01 -0.87
CA ALA A 74 -13.76 -2.60 -2.25
C ALA A 74 -12.26 -2.41 -2.44
N MET A 75 -11.58 -1.80 -1.48
CA MET A 75 -10.14 -1.60 -1.53
C MET A 75 -9.41 -2.94 -1.57
N ILE A 76 -9.77 -3.86 -0.67
CA ILE A 76 -9.13 -5.17 -0.60
C ILE A 76 -9.38 -5.98 -1.87
N ASP A 77 -10.59 -5.92 -2.43
CA ASP A 77 -10.90 -6.60 -3.69
C ASP A 77 -10.00 -6.12 -4.82
N LEU A 78 -9.79 -4.81 -4.92
CA LEU A 78 -8.90 -4.26 -5.95
C LEU A 78 -7.44 -4.68 -5.69
N LEU A 79 -6.99 -4.61 -4.44
CA LEU A 79 -5.63 -5.04 -4.10
C LEU A 79 -5.40 -6.50 -4.47
N LYS A 80 -6.40 -7.37 -4.22
CA LYS A 80 -6.30 -8.78 -4.60
C LYS A 80 -6.13 -8.95 -6.11
N ARG A 81 -6.82 -8.15 -6.92
CA ARG A 81 -6.67 -8.20 -8.37
C ARG A 81 -5.28 -7.75 -8.82
N LEU A 82 -4.78 -6.67 -8.24
CA LEU A 82 -3.46 -6.15 -8.59
C LEU A 82 -2.33 -7.09 -8.18
N LEU A 83 -2.49 -7.77 -7.05
CA LEU A 83 -1.44 -8.62 -6.48
C LEU A 83 -1.57 -10.08 -6.84
N PHE A 84 -2.64 -10.46 -7.54
CA PHE A 84 -2.95 -11.86 -7.83
C PHE A 84 -1.76 -12.62 -8.46
N ALA A 85 -1.10 -12.00 -9.42
CA ALA A 85 0.00 -12.65 -10.15
C ALA A 85 1.24 -12.88 -9.28
N TYR A 86 1.36 -12.17 -8.17
CA TYR A 86 2.56 -12.21 -7.33
C TYR A 86 2.37 -12.95 -6.02
N ARG A 87 1.14 -13.29 -5.67
CA ARG A 87 0.89 -13.95 -4.40
C ARG A 87 1.42 -15.38 -4.40
N LYS A 88 1.80 -15.82 -3.20
CA LYS A 88 2.38 -17.15 -3.04
C LYS A 88 1.30 -18.23 -3.15
N ASP A 89 1.56 -19.27 -3.96
CA ASP A 89 0.67 -20.40 -4.13
C ASP A 89 0.77 -21.40 -2.99
N GLY A 90 -0.14 -22.36 -2.96
CA GLY A 90 -0.04 -23.50 -2.05
C GLY A 90 -0.77 -23.32 -0.73
N TRP A 91 -1.74 -22.47 -0.69
CA TRP A 91 -2.56 -22.27 0.51
C TRP A 91 -4.02 -22.67 0.29
#